data_e534cb06d0de32743f2ba9cabfc78a84
#
_entry.id   e534cb06d0de32743f2ba9cabfc78a84
#
_cell.length_a   1.000
_cell.length_b   1.000
_cell.length_c   1.000
_cell.angle_alpha   90.00
_cell.angle_beta   90.00
_cell.angle_gamma   90.00
#
_symmetry.space_group_name_H-M   'P 1'
#
loop_
_entity.id
_entity.type
_entity.pdbx_description
1 polymer ?
#
loop_
_entity_poly.entity_id
_entity_poly.type
_entity_poly.pdbx_seq_one_letter_code
_entity_poly.pdbx_strand_id
1 'polypeptide(L)'
;SYPLYGGLVLRDGADLGAALQKEDGRWGAVVDPRVLQHLDLTLGGTFKIGGAEFVVTAILDREPDRGTQAFRLGPRVIVSKPATEATRLIQPGSLIRYQYRLALPPEEVLGEWRVKLDERFPGAGWRIRDVENAAPGIQRFVDRVALFLSLIGLTALLVGGVGVANAVRSFMDSRVRSIATLKCSDFNGN
;
A
#
# COMPACT_ATOMS: atom_id res chain seq x y z
N SER A 1 -14.23 -17.87 -7.27
CA SER A 1 -14.71 -17.61 -5.91
C SER A 1 -13.94 -16.42 -5.31
N TYR A 2 -14.59 -15.65 -4.48
CA TYR A 2 -13.99 -14.52 -3.76
C TYR A 2 -14.12 -14.79 -2.26
N PRO A 3 -13.10 -14.52 -1.42
CA PRO A 3 -11.74 -14.07 -1.76
C PRO A 3 -10.87 -15.20 -2.34
N LEU A 4 -9.74 -14.84 -2.99
CA LEU A 4 -8.82 -15.82 -3.57
C LEU A 4 -8.02 -16.57 -2.49
N TYR A 5 -7.65 -15.87 -1.43
CA TYR A 5 -6.95 -16.41 -0.26
C TYR A 5 -7.68 -16.01 1.02
N GLY A 6 -7.70 -16.92 1.99
CA GLY A 6 -8.37 -16.72 3.28
C GLY A 6 -9.90 -16.75 3.16
N GLY A 7 -10.58 -16.28 4.19
CA GLY A 7 -12.03 -16.19 4.29
C GLY A 7 -12.48 -14.76 4.57
N LEU A 8 -13.61 -14.38 4.02
CA LEU A 8 -14.32 -13.17 4.40
C LEU A 8 -14.99 -13.41 5.75
N VAL A 9 -14.73 -12.58 6.72
CA VAL A 9 -15.36 -12.70 8.03
C VAL A 9 -16.48 -11.65 8.12
N LEU A 10 -17.69 -12.14 8.25
CA LEU A 10 -18.87 -11.33 8.52
C LEU A 10 -19.12 -11.34 10.03
N ARG A 11 -19.54 -10.19 10.57
CA ARG A 11 -19.71 -10.02 12.03
C ARG A 11 -20.63 -11.06 12.67
N ASP A 12 -21.64 -11.49 11.94
CA ASP A 12 -22.67 -12.42 12.44
C ASP A 12 -22.39 -13.86 11.98
N GLY A 13 -21.22 -14.17 11.43
CA GLY A 13 -20.86 -15.49 10.95
C GLY A 13 -21.70 -15.98 9.75
N ALA A 14 -22.45 -15.10 9.09
CA ALA A 14 -23.30 -15.43 7.96
C ALA A 14 -22.47 -15.90 6.75
N ASP A 15 -23.07 -16.78 5.94
CA ASP A 15 -22.47 -17.15 4.66
C ASP A 15 -22.60 -16.00 3.65
N LEU A 16 -21.49 -15.66 2.97
CA LEU A 16 -21.47 -14.58 1.98
C LEU A 16 -22.47 -14.83 0.83
N GLY A 17 -22.57 -16.10 0.38
CA GLY A 17 -23.47 -16.45 -0.72
C GLY A 17 -24.94 -16.20 -0.36
N ALA A 18 -25.34 -16.61 0.84
CA ALA A 18 -26.67 -16.37 1.36
C ALA A 18 -26.94 -14.88 1.56
N ALA A 19 -25.96 -14.15 2.15
CA ALA A 19 -26.11 -12.72 2.42
C ALA A 19 -26.26 -11.86 1.14
N LEU A 20 -25.86 -12.33 -0.03
CA LEU A 20 -25.96 -11.59 -1.29
C LEU A 20 -27.15 -11.98 -2.15
N GLN A 21 -28.04 -12.83 -1.66
CA GLN A 21 -29.24 -13.25 -2.40
C GLN A 21 -30.26 -12.14 -2.49
N LYS A 22 -31.18 -12.32 -3.42
CA LYS A 22 -32.30 -11.41 -3.59
C LYS A 22 -33.51 -11.97 -2.83
N GLU A 23 -34.05 -11.20 -1.89
CA GLU A 23 -35.24 -11.53 -1.13
C GLU A 23 -36.26 -10.41 -1.23
N ASP A 24 -37.53 -10.73 -1.37
CA ASP A 24 -38.65 -9.76 -1.45
C ASP A 24 -38.43 -8.61 -2.43
N GLY A 25 -37.79 -8.90 -3.57
CA GLY A 25 -37.50 -7.90 -4.59
C GLY A 25 -36.28 -7.03 -4.34
N ARG A 26 -35.64 -7.10 -3.16
CA ARG A 26 -34.45 -6.36 -2.77
C ARG A 26 -33.22 -7.22 -2.85
N TRP A 27 -32.08 -6.61 -3.13
CA TRP A 27 -30.80 -7.29 -3.19
C TRP A 27 -30.09 -7.27 -1.82
N GLY A 28 -29.55 -8.39 -1.40
CA GLY A 28 -28.71 -8.43 -0.22
C GLY A 28 -27.38 -7.72 -0.46
N ALA A 29 -26.92 -6.98 0.55
CA ALA A 29 -25.66 -6.27 0.53
C ALA A 29 -24.88 -6.46 1.84
N VAL A 30 -23.59 -6.75 1.73
CA VAL A 30 -22.66 -6.77 2.83
C VAL A 30 -21.91 -5.44 2.86
N VAL A 31 -21.94 -4.74 3.98
CA VAL A 31 -21.44 -3.38 4.08
C VAL A 31 -20.32 -3.23 5.11
N ASP A 32 -19.37 -2.33 4.84
CA ASP A 32 -18.37 -1.87 5.82
C ASP A 32 -19.12 -1.10 6.94
N PRO A 33 -18.74 -1.26 8.24
CA PRO A 33 -19.36 -0.52 9.34
C PRO A 33 -19.49 0.99 9.13
N ARG A 34 -18.57 1.58 8.38
CA ARG A 34 -18.60 3.01 8.03
C ARG A 34 -19.77 3.40 7.12
N VAL A 35 -20.29 2.46 6.31
CA VAL A 35 -21.50 2.71 5.50
C VAL A 35 -22.69 2.94 6.42
N LEU A 36 -22.82 2.10 7.46
CA LEU A 36 -23.90 2.22 8.44
C LEU A 36 -23.89 3.58 9.12
N GLN A 37 -22.69 4.02 9.55
CA GLN A 37 -22.52 5.33 10.20
C GLN A 37 -22.83 6.50 9.26
N HIS A 38 -22.40 6.41 7.99
CA HIS A 38 -22.60 7.50 7.03
C HIS A 38 -24.07 7.65 6.55
N LEU A 39 -24.78 6.53 6.49
CA LEU A 39 -26.16 6.50 6.01
C LEU A 39 -27.20 6.37 7.14
N ASP A 40 -26.74 6.36 8.39
CA ASP A 40 -27.58 6.15 9.58
C ASP A 40 -28.45 4.88 9.46
N LEU A 41 -27.81 3.78 9.03
CA LEU A 41 -28.46 2.50 8.78
C LEU A 41 -28.10 1.48 9.85
N THR A 42 -28.98 0.52 10.04
CA THR A 42 -28.77 -0.67 10.88
C THR A 42 -28.84 -1.94 10.01
N LEU A 43 -28.54 -3.08 10.61
CA LEU A 43 -28.76 -4.37 9.96
C LEU A 43 -30.25 -4.49 9.60
N GLY A 44 -30.56 -4.97 8.39
CA GLY A 44 -31.90 -4.98 7.84
C GLY A 44 -32.36 -3.64 7.25
N GLY A 45 -31.61 -2.56 7.42
CA GLY A 45 -31.91 -1.26 6.82
C GLY A 45 -31.80 -1.30 5.30
N THR A 46 -32.58 -0.48 4.63
CA THR A 46 -32.63 -0.43 3.16
C THR A 46 -32.01 0.83 2.62
N PHE A 47 -31.35 0.72 1.45
CA PHE A 47 -30.73 1.83 0.74
C PHE A 47 -30.76 1.59 -0.77
N LYS A 48 -30.49 2.63 -1.55
CA LYS A 48 -30.48 2.55 -3.02
C LYS A 48 -29.07 2.72 -3.57
N ILE A 49 -28.74 1.91 -4.57
CA ILE A 49 -27.57 2.12 -5.42
C ILE A 49 -28.07 2.19 -6.86
N GLY A 50 -27.94 3.35 -7.49
CA GLY A 50 -28.52 3.56 -8.83
C GLY A 50 -29.99 3.26 -8.88
N GLY A 51 -30.42 2.37 -9.78
CA GLY A 51 -31.81 1.98 -9.95
C GLY A 51 -32.28 0.81 -9.07
N ALA A 52 -31.41 0.22 -8.23
CA ALA A 52 -31.74 -0.98 -7.46
C ALA A 52 -31.81 -0.69 -5.95
N GLU A 53 -32.70 -1.41 -5.27
CA GLU A 53 -32.86 -1.37 -3.81
C GLU A 53 -32.09 -2.52 -3.17
N PHE A 54 -31.42 -2.19 -2.07
CA PHE A 54 -30.59 -3.11 -1.29
C PHE A 54 -31.05 -3.14 0.15
N VAL A 55 -30.85 -4.29 0.78
CA VAL A 55 -31.01 -4.47 2.23
C VAL A 55 -29.66 -4.83 2.82
N VAL A 56 -29.32 -4.27 3.95
CA VAL A 56 -28.10 -4.63 4.70
C VAL A 56 -28.31 -5.99 5.35
N THR A 57 -27.75 -7.02 4.75
CA THR A 57 -27.88 -8.42 5.23
C THR A 57 -26.77 -8.85 6.16
N ALA A 58 -25.58 -8.25 6.03
CA ALA A 58 -24.46 -8.53 6.93
C ALA A 58 -23.46 -7.38 6.99
N ILE A 59 -22.65 -7.36 8.02
CA ILE A 59 -21.61 -6.36 8.26
C ILE A 59 -20.25 -7.02 8.04
N LEU A 60 -19.41 -6.38 7.22
CA LEU A 60 -18.06 -6.83 6.95
C LEU A 60 -17.15 -6.55 8.16
N ASP A 61 -16.60 -7.59 8.76
CA ASP A 61 -15.63 -7.47 9.86
C ASP A 61 -14.19 -7.52 9.36
N ARG A 62 -13.86 -8.56 8.59
CA ARG A 62 -12.51 -8.72 8.06
C ARG A 62 -12.53 -9.18 6.61
N GLU A 63 -11.67 -8.52 5.83
CA GLU A 63 -11.39 -8.87 4.44
C GLU A 63 -9.88 -9.10 4.28
N PRO A 64 -9.43 -10.32 3.93
CA PRO A 64 -8.00 -10.65 3.84
C PRO A 64 -7.29 -9.83 2.77
N ASP A 65 -7.97 -9.47 1.72
CA ASP A 65 -7.44 -8.77 0.54
C ASP A 65 -7.39 -7.23 0.66
N ARG A 66 -7.64 -6.70 1.84
CA ARG A 66 -7.70 -5.25 2.08
C ARG A 66 -6.34 -4.55 2.02
N GLY A 67 -5.25 -5.29 2.29
CA GLY A 67 -3.92 -4.71 2.50
C GLY A 67 -3.37 -3.88 1.33
N THR A 68 -3.64 -4.28 0.09
CA THR A 68 -3.15 -3.57 -1.11
C THR A 68 -4.01 -2.36 -1.51
N GLN A 69 -5.14 -2.15 -0.86
CA GLN A 69 -6.10 -1.09 -1.17
C GLN A 69 -6.39 -0.17 0.02
N ALA A 70 -5.52 -0.14 1.02
CA ALA A 70 -5.68 0.66 2.24
C ALA A 70 -5.90 2.17 1.96
N PHE A 71 -5.44 2.66 0.81
CA PHE A 71 -5.60 4.06 0.37
C PHE A 71 -6.83 4.30 -0.53
N ARG A 72 -7.73 3.34 -0.71
CA ARG A 72 -8.99 3.62 -1.40
C ARG A 72 -9.90 4.41 -0.47
N LEU A 73 -10.16 5.63 -0.88
CA LEU A 73 -11.12 6.53 -0.26
C LEU A 73 -12.54 5.96 -0.45
N GLY A 74 -13.21 5.65 0.65
CA GLY A 74 -14.60 5.27 0.70
C GLY A 74 -14.88 3.93 1.38
N PRO A 75 -16.03 3.83 2.05
CA PRO A 75 -16.53 2.60 2.64
C PRO A 75 -16.94 1.61 1.55
N ARG A 76 -16.89 0.31 1.85
CA ARG A 76 -17.19 -0.76 0.90
C ARG A 76 -18.61 -1.26 1.03
N VAL A 77 -19.20 -1.55 -0.12
CA VAL A 77 -20.42 -2.34 -0.25
C VAL A 77 -20.11 -3.52 -1.18
N ILE A 78 -20.38 -4.72 -0.72
CA ILE A 78 -20.24 -5.95 -1.49
C ILE A 78 -21.63 -6.38 -1.91
N VAL A 79 -21.81 -6.57 -3.21
CA VAL A 79 -23.07 -7.00 -3.82
C VAL A 79 -22.81 -8.10 -4.83
N SER A 80 -23.83 -8.86 -5.19
CA SER A 80 -23.73 -9.88 -6.23
C SER A 80 -23.57 -9.25 -7.62
N LYS A 81 -23.04 -10.01 -8.57
CA LYS A 81 -22.89 -9.56 -9.96
C LYS A 81 -24.24 -9.20 -10.58
N PRO A 82 -25.32 -10.01 -10.46
CA PRO A 82 -26.63 -9.64 -10.96
C PRO A 82 -27.19 -8.35 -10.31
N ALA A 83 -26.92 -8.15 -9.00
CA ALA A 83 -27.31 -6.91 -8.33
C ALA A 83 -26.60 -5.69 -8.92
N THR A 84 -25.31 -5.81 -9.27
CA THR A 84 -24.56 -4.74 -9.94
C THR A 84 -25.17 -4.37 -11.28
N GLU A 85 -25.60 -5.33 -12.07
CA GLU A 85 -26.31 -5.10 -13.34
C GLU A 85 -27.65 -4.37 -13.11
N ALA A 86 -28.40 -4.76 -12.07
CA ALA A 86 -29.67 -4.12 -11.71
C ALA A 86 -29.51 -2.66 -11.29
N THR A 87 -28.35 -2.23 -10.80
CA THR A 87 -28.11 -0.82 -10.45
C THR A 87 -28.14 0.12 -11.64
N ARG A 88 -27.90 -0.37 -12.86
CA ARG A 88 -27.74 0.41 -14.09
C ARG A 88 -26.63 1.48 -14.02
N LEU A 89 -25.67 1.30 -13.14
CA LEU A 89 -24.49 2.19 -13.07
C LEU A 89 -23.47 1.90 -14.17
N ILE A 90 -23.49 0.68 -14.70
CA ILE A 90 -22.62 0.25 -15.79
C ILE A 90 -23.29 0.62 -17.10
N GLN A 91 -22.93 1.76 -17.67
CA GLN A 91 -23.42 2.27 -18.94
C GLN A 91 -22.26 2.56 -19.88
N PRO A 92 -22.49 2.66 -21.20
CA PRO A 92 -21.47 3.14 -22.13
C PRO A 92 -20.89 4.48 -21.66
N GLY A 93 -19.57 4.55 -21.51
CA GLY A 93 -18.87 5.73 -20.97
C GLY A 93 -18.67 5.74 -19.45
N SER A 94 -19.23 4.80 -18.69
CA SER A 94 -18.94 4.69 -17.25
C SER A 94 -17.49 4.30 -17.00
N LEU A 95 -16.84 5.00 -16.08
CA LEU A 95 -15.47 4.65 -15.66
C LEU A 95 -15.51 3.42 -14.75
N ILE A 96 -15.32 2.26 -15.31
CA ILE A 96 -15.32 0.97 -14.61
C ILE A 96 -13.90 0.44 -14.51
N ARG A 97 -13.56 -0.09 -13.35
CA ARG A 97 -12.29 -0.78 -13.13
C ARG A 97 -12.54 -2.23 -12.80
N TYR A 98 -12.25 -3.10 -13.75
CA TYR A 98 -12.24 -4.54 -13.51
C TYR A 98 -10.92 -4.95 -12.88
N GLN A 99 -10.99 -5.80 -11.85
CA GLN A 99 -9.83 -6.38 -11.21
C GLN A 99 -10.01 -7.89 -11.15
N TYR A 100 -9.04 -8.59 -11.73
CA TYR A 100 -8.99 -10.05 -11.68
C TYR A 100 -7.81 -10.45 -10.81
N ARG A 101 -8.00 -11.46 -10.00
CA ARG A 101 -6.94 -12.06 -9.19
C ARG A 101 -6.74 -13.48 -9.66
N LEU A 102 -5.49 -13.82 -9.91
CA LEU A 102 -5.09 -15.12 -10.41
C LEU A 102 -4.10 -15.73 -9.42
N ALA A 103 -4.34 -16.97 -9.03
CA ALA A 103 -3.35 -17.80 -8.35
C ALA A 103 -2.64 -18.60 -9.42
N LEU A 104 -1.33 -18.43 -9.53
CA LEU A 104 -0.50 -19.24 -10.41
C LEU A 104 -0.12 -20.54 -9.69
N PRO A 105 0.00 -21.66 -10.41
CA PRO A 105 0.59 -22.87 -9.87
C PRO A 105 2.00 -22.60 -9.33
N PRO A 106 2.44 -23.32 -8.29
CA PRO A 106 3.77 -23.12 -7.70
C PRO A 106 4.94 -23.32 -8.65
N GLU A 107 4.71 -24.09 -9.71
CA GLU A 107 5.72 -24.46 -10.72
C GLU A 107 5.87 -23.36 -11.79
N GLU A 108 4.95 -22.41 -11.89
CA GLU A 108 4.95 -21.42 -12.94
C GLU A 108 5.64 -20.12 -12.49
N VAL A 109 6.72 -19.78 -13.20
CA VAL A 109 7.48 -18.54 -12.93
C VAL A 109 6.69 -17.34 -13.43
N LEU A 110 6.42 -16.41 -12.54
CA LEU A 110 5.61 -15.22 -12.84
C LEU A 110 6.10 -14.43 -14.06
N GLY A 111 7.42 -14.32 -14.23
CA GLY A 111 8.03 -13.63 -15.36
C GLY A 111 7.68 -14.28 -16.70
N GLU A 112 7.80 -15.60 -16.79
CA GLU A 112 7.46 -16.36 -18.01
C GLU A 112 5.96 -16.30 -18.30
N TRP A 113 5.14 -16.39 -17.27
CA TRP A 113 3.70 -16.25 -17.40
C TRP A 113 3.29 -14.90 -17.98
N ARG A 114 3.94 -13.80 -17.55
CA ARG A 114 3.69 -12.46 -18.09
C ARG A 114 4.05 -12.38 -19.58
N VAL A 115 5.19 -12.94 -19.98
CA VAL A 115 5.58 -12.98 -21.39
C VAL A 115 4.55 -13.74 -22.23
N LYS A 116 4.15 -14.93 -21.79
CA LYS A 116 3.09 -15.71 -22.46
C LYS A 116 1.77 -14.96 -22.56
N LEU A 117 1.43 -14.18 -21.52
CA LEU A 117 0.20 -13.39 -21.51
C LEU A 117 0.25 -12.24 -22.51
N ASP A 118 1.38 -11.51 -22.57
CA ASP A 118 1.57 -10.41 -23.51
C ASP A 118 1.63 -10.89 -24.98
N GLU A 119 2.25 -12.05 -25.23
CA GLU A 119 2.24 -12.71 -26.53
C GLU A 119 0.83 -13.15 -26.97
N ARG A 120 0.05 -13.67 -26.01
CA ARG A 120 -1.30 -14.16 -26.31
C ARG A 120 -2.31 -13.04 -26.51
N PHE A 121 -2.11 -11.90 -25.88
CA PHE A 121 -3.01 -10.75 -25.90
C PHE A 121 -2.26 -9.43 -26.12
N PRO A 122 -1.64 -9.25 -27.29
CA PRO A 122 -0.87 -8.06 -27.60
C PRO A 122 -1.78 -6.83 -27.57
N GLY A 123 -1.36 -5.80 -26.84
CA GLY A 123 -2.11 -4.53 -26.77
C GLY A 123 -3.32 -4.53 -25.84
N ALA A 124 -3.51 -5.53 -25.00
CA ALA A 124 -4.62 -5.60 -24.05
C ALA A 124 -4.63 -4.47 -22.99
N GLY A 125 -3.51 -3.77 -22.79
CA GLY A 125 -3.41 -2.62 -21.90
C GLY A 125 -3.62 -2.96 -20.41
N TRP A 126 -3.48 -4.21 -20.02
CA TRP A 126 -3.66 -4.64 -18.64
C TRP A 126 -2.55 -4.12 -17.74
N ARG A 127 -2.94 -3.69 -16.55
CA ARG A 127 -1.99 -3.36 -15.49
C ARG A 127 -1.81 -4.56 -14.58
N ILE A 128 -0.80 -5.35 -14.85
CA ILE A 128 -0.46 -6.52 -14.03
C ILE A 128 0.28 -6.03 -12.79
N ARG A 129 -0.15 -6.52 -11.63
CA ARG A 129 0.49 -6.29 -10.34
C ARG A 129 0.82 -7.64 -9.73
N ASP A 130 2.05 -7.78 -9.31
CA ASP A 130 2.56 -8.94 -8.59
C ASP A 130 2.90 -8.59 -7.14
N VAL A 131 3.38 -9.56 -6.39
CA VAL A 131 3.77 -9.38 -4.99
C VAL A 131 4.96 -8.41 -4.88
N GLU A 132 5.89 -8.43 -5.84
CA GLU A 132 7.06 -7.56 -5.85
C GLU A 132 6.68 -6.11 -6.16
N ASN A 133 5.68 -5.92 -7.02
CA ASN A 133 5.17 -4.61 -7.44
C ASN A 133 3.81 -4.24 -6.79
N ALA A 134 3.47 -4.90 -5.69
CA ALA A 134 2.18 -4.69 -5.02
C ALA A 134 2.00 -3.24 -4.52
N ALA A 135 3.09 -2.58 -4.17
CA ALA A 135 3.08 -1.24 -3.60
C ALA A 135 4.14 -0.30 -4.23
N PRO A 136 4.07 0.03 -5.53
CA PRO A 136 5.07 0.86 -6.21
C PRO A 136 5.19 2.28 -5.62
N GLY A 137 4.19 2.73 -4.87
CA GLY A 137 4.23 3.99 -4.13
C GLY A 137 5.14 3.93 -2.91
N ILE A 138 5.13 2.81 -2.19
CA ILE A 138 5.99 2.58 -1.02
C ILE A 138 7.45 2.45 -1.45
N GLN A 139 7.71 1.71 -2.53
CA GLN A 139 9.07 1.57 -3.06
C GLN A 139 9.68 2.93 -3.40
N ARG A 140 8.97 3.74 -4.18
CA ARG A 140 9.41 5.10 -4.52
C ARG A 140 9.59 6.02 -3.31
N PHE A 141 8.77 5.84 -2.27
CA PHE A 141 8.93 6.57 -1.02
C PHE A 141 10.20 6.14 -0.29
N VAL A 142 10.44 4.83 -0.15
CA VAL A 142 11.66 4.28 0.47
C VAL A 142 12.90 4.74 -0.26
N ASP A 143 12.93 4.67 -1.60
CA ASP A 143 14.05 5.13 -2.42
C ASP A 143 14.35 6.61 -2.20
N ARG A 144 13.30 7.43 -2.12
CA ARG A 144 13.46 8.87 -1.85
C ARG A 144 14.00 9.14 -0.45
N VAL A 145 13.47 8.45 0.56
CA VAL A 145 13.97 8.57 1.95
C VAL A 145 15.42 8.12 2.04
N ALA A 146 15.79 7.01 1.41
CA ALA A 146 17.16 6.53 1.35
C ALA A 146 18.12 7.57 0.75
N LEU A 147 17.70 8.23 -0.33
CA LEU A 147 18.48 9.30 -0.97
C LEU A 147 18.67 10.49 -0.01
N PHE A 148 17.62 10.94 0.67
CA PHE A 148 17.72 12.02 1.66
C PHE A 148 18.63 11.66 2.83
N LEU A 149 18.50 10.45 3.37
CA LEU A 149 19.35 9.98 4.46
C LEU A 149 20.82 9.90 4.03
N SER A 150 21.11 9.46 2.82
CA SER A 150 22.46 9.43 2.26
C SER A 150 23.05 10.84 2.13
N LEU A 151 22.26 11.82 1.68
CA LEU A 151 22.68 13.20 1.57
C LEU A 151 22.97 13.82 2.95
N ILE A 152 22.10 13.58 3.93
CA ILE A 152 22.30 14.03 5.32
C ILE A 152 23.55 13.38 5.91
N GLY A 153 23.73 12.08 5.73
CA GLY A 153 24.90 11.35 6.20
C GLY A 153 26.21 11.87 5.61
N LEU A 154 26.23 12.15 4.30
CA LEU A 154 27.40 12.74 3.64
C LEU A 154 27.70 14.14 4.17
N THR A 155 26.68 14.96 4.35
CA THR A 155 26.84 16.32 4.90
C THR A 155 27.36 16.27 6.32
N ALA A 156 26.83 15.40 7.16
CA ALA A 156 27.32 15.20 8.54
C ALA A 156 28.79 14.75 8.57
N LEU A 157 29.16 13.84 7.65
CA LEU A 157 30.54 13.38 7.52
C LEU A 157 31.51 14.51 7.14
N LEU A 158 31.12 15.36 6.18
CA LEU A 158 31.90 16.52 5.77
C LEU A 158 32.09 17.51 6.92
N VAL A 159 31.02 17.89 7.59
CA VAL A 159 31.07 18.83 8.73
C VAL A 159 31.89 18.24 9.88
N GLY A 160 31.67 16.95 10.21
CA GLY A 160 32.46 16.25 11.22
C GLY A 160 33.94 16.17 10.84
N GLY A 161 34.26 15.87 9.59
CA GLY A 161 35.63 15.81 9.08
C GLY A 161 36.36 17.17 9.20
N VAL A 162 35.69 18.27 8.84
CA VAL A 162 36.23 19.63 9.01
C VAL A 162 36.43 19.94 10.49
N GLY A 163 35.49 19.54 11.36
CA GLY A 163 35.61 19.74 12.81
C GLY A 163 36.84 19.02 13.38
N VAL A 164 37.02 17.75 13.01
CA VAL A 164 38.23 16.96 13.45
C VAL A 164 39.51 17.59 12.91
N ALA A 165 39.56 17.98 11.63
CA ALA A 165 40.73 18.60 11.04
C ALA A 165 41.11 19.91 11.76
N ASN A 166 40.14 20.78 12.10
CA ASN A 166 40.36 21.98 12.87
C ASN A 166 40.81 21.71 14.29
N ALA A 167 40.25 20.72 14.97
CA ALA A 167 40.68 20.30 16.31
C ALA A 167 42.13 19.79 16.32
N VAL A 168 42.53 18.95 15.37
CA VAL A 168 43.88 18.46 15.20
C VAL A 168 44.85 19.61 14.92
N ARG A 169 44.50 20.53 14.01
CA ARG A 169 45.32 21.71 13.69
C ARG A 169 45.52 22.60 14.93
N SER A 170 44.47 22.92 15.66
CA SER A 170 44.52 23.70 16.90
C SER A 170 45.41 23.02 17.97
N PHE A 171 45.28 21.72 18.11
CA PHE A 171 46.11 20.93 19.03
C PHE A 171 47.60 21.00 18.62
N MET A 172 47.90 20.79 17.36
CA MET A 172 49.29 20.88 16.85
C MET A 172 49.87 22.26 17.05
N ASP A 173 49.13 23.34 16.71
CA ASP A 173 49.58 24.74 16.87
C ASP A 173 49.89 25.06 18.35
N SER A 174 49.13 24.54 19.30
CA SER A 174 49.36 24.74 20.73
C SER A 174 50.62 24.00 21.21
N ARG A 175 50.99 22.86 20.60
CA ARG A 175 52.18 22.06 20.96
C ARG A 175 53.45 22.54 20.29
N VAL A 176 53.38 23.17 19.13
CA VAL A 176 54.57 23.67 18.42
C VAL A 176 55.35 24.66 19.29
N ARG A 177 54.68 25.54 20.03
CA ARG A 177 55.35 26.47 20.96
C ARG A 177 56.11 25.74 22.09
N SER A 178 55.54 24.70 22.66
CA SER A 178 56.18 23.91 23.73
C SER A 178 57.38 23.09 23.21
N ILE A 179 57.28 22.59 21.98
CA ILE A 179 58.38 21.84 21.34
C ILE A 179 59.55 22.79 20.97
N ALA A 180 59.22 24.01 20.52
CA ALA A 180 60.24 25.03 20.19
C ALA A 180 61.02 25.46 21.45
N THR A 181 60.32 25.69 22.58
CA THR A 181 60.99 26.04 23.84
C THR A 181 61.85 24.89 24.40
N LEU A 182 61.41 23.64 24.30
CA LEU A 182 62.24 22.50 24.71
C LEU A 182 63.49 22.36 23.83
N LYS A 183 63.39 22.55 22.54
CA LYS A 183 64.50 22.47 21.59
C LYS A 183 65.53 23.60 21.80
N CYS A 184 65.10 24.78 22.18
CA CYS A 184 65.98 25.91 22.53
C CYS A 184 66.70 25.68 23.87
N SER A 185 66.09 25.00 24.84
CA SER A 185 66.73 24.68 26.12
C SER A 185 67.81 23.57 26.00
N ASP A 186 67.57 22.62 25.11
CA ASP A 186 68.51 21.53 24.83
C ASP A 186 69.78 22.00 24.07
N PHE A 187 69.66 23.05 23.30
CA PHE A 187 70.76 23.65 22.52
C PHE A 187 71.66 24.60 23.34
N ASN A 188 71.24 25.00 24.54
CA ASN A 188 72.03 25.89 25.43
C ASN A 188 72.72 25.18 26.56
N GLY A 189 72.76 23.83 26.54
CA GLY A 189 73.31 22.96 27.57
C GLY A 189 74.56 22.21 27.15
N ASN A 190 75.30 22.60 26.08
CA ASN A 190 76.58 21.97 25.69
C ASN A 190 77.65 23.08 25.46
#